data_c5f45ec79c35f42406be24a373216e8c
#
_entry.id   c5f45ec79c35f42406be24a373216e8c
#
_cell.length_a   1.000
_cell.length_b   1.000
_cell.length_c   1.000
_cell.angle_alpha   90.00
_cell.angle_beta   90.00
_cell.angle_gamma   90.00
#
_symmetry.space_group_name_H-M   'P 1'
#
loop_
_entity.id
_entity.type
_entity.pdbx_description
1 polymer ?
#
loop_
_entity_poly.entity_id
_entity_poly.type
_entity_poly.pdbx_seq_one_letter_code
_entity_poly.pdbx_strand_id
1 'polypeptide(L)'
;MNFPHPVLVVDDQAPFRMAVKAVLRRLAAFELAGEASDGVEAIRLVDELHPELVLMDINMPQMNGIEATRQITAAHPEVVVFLCSTYDSADLPRDAAASGARAYVNKEQFGAATLQQLWDEHSAQGA
;
A
#
# COMPACT_ATOMS: atom_id res chain seq x y z
N MET A 1 13.29 -13.85 -9.09
CA MET A 1 13.00 -13.20 -7.81
C MET A 1 13.13 -11.69 -7.95
N ASN A 2 12.08 -10.97 -7.56
CA ASN A 2 12.13 -9.52 -7.56
C ASN A 2 12.65 -9.01 -6.22
N PHE A 3 13.92 -8.75 -6.17
CA PHE A 3 14.55 -8.27 -4.96
C PHE A 3 15.54 -7.16 -5.35
N PRO A 4 15.40 -5.94 -4.80
CA PRO A 4 14.38 -5.52 -3.83
C PRO A 4 12.98 -5.42 -4.44
N HIS A 5 11.96 -5.56 -3.60
CA HIS A 5 10.57 -5.48 -4.03
C HIS A 5 10.17 -4.04 -4.29
N PRO A 6 9.66 -3.71 -5.50
CA PRO A 6 9.25 -2.33 -5.78
C PRO A 6 7.93 -1.98 -5.08
N VAL A 7 7.92 -0.83 -4.43
CA VAL A 7 6.80 -0.36 -3.61
C VAL A 7 6.28 0.98 -4.15
N LEU A 8 4.97 1.08 -4.32
CA LEU A 8 4.29 2.33 -4.61
C LEU A 8 3.64 2.85 -3.34
N VAL A 9 3.93 4.09 -2.95
CA VAL A 9 3.26 4.72 -1.81
C VAL A 9 2.21 5.70 -2.33
N VAL A 10 1.00 5.59 -1.79
CA VAL A 10 -0.13 6.42 -2.20
C VAL A 10 -0.72 7.11 -0.99
N ASP A 11 -0.60 8.42 -0.93
CA ASP A 11 -1.12 9.23 0.17
C ASP A 11 -1.14 10.68 -0.29
N ASP A 12 -2.21 11.41 0.03
CA ASP A 12 -2.30 12.82 -0.34
C ASP A 12 -1.47 13.73 0.58
N GLN A 13 -0.92 13.18 1.66
CA GLN A 13 -0.12 13.95 2.61
C GLN A 13 1.36 13.63 2.45
N ALA A 14 2.12 14.62 2.01
CA ALA A 14 3.56 14.47 1.80
C ALA A 14 4.32 13.97 3.04
N PRO A 15 3.99 14.41 4.28
CA PRO A 15 4.72 13.90 5.45
C PRO A 15 4.69 12.39 5.60
N PHE A 16 3.55 11.75 5.32
CA PHE A 16 3.50 10.28 5.41
C PHE A 16 4.31 9.63 4.30
N ARG A 17 4.24 10.17 3.07
CA ARG A 17 5.08 9.64 1.98
C ARG A 17 6.56 9.74 2.32
N MET A 18 6.98 10.82 2.97
CA MET A 18 8.36 10.97 3.42
C MET A 18 8.74 9.95 4.48
N ALA A 19 7.82 9.68 5.41
CA ALA A 19 8.05 8.67 6.44
C ALA A 19 8.22 7.28 5.82
N VAL A 20 7.39 6.94 4.84
CA VAL A 20 7.50 5.67 4.13
C VAL A 20 8.83 5.56 3.41
N LYS A 21 9.25 6.62 2.72
CA LYS A 21 10.55 6.61 2.02
C LYS A 21 11.71 6.37 2.99
N ALA A 22 11.67 6.98 4.17
CA ALA A 22 12.70 6.77 5.18
C ALA A 22 12.74 5.32 5.65
N VAL A 23 11.56 4.72 5.85
CA VAL A 23 11.46 3.31 6.26
C VAL A 23 12.02 2.40 5.17
N LEU A 24 11.66 2.64 3.91
CA LEU A 24 12.12 1.79 2.81
C LEU A 24 13.65 1.83 2.65
N ARG A 25 14.27 2.98 2.90
CA ARG A 25 15.74 3.09 2.84
C ARG A 25 16.43 2.22 3.87
N ARG A 26 15.76 1.88 4.95
CA ARG A 26 16.31 1.06 6.03
C ARG A 26 16.12 -0.42 5.81
N LEU A 27 15.36 -0.80 4.79
CA LEU A 27 15.03 -2.20 4.51
C LEU A 27 15.59 -2.61 3.16
N ALA A 28 16.56 -3.51 3.17
CA ALA A 28 17.19 -3.97 1.94
C ALA A 28 16.19 -4.70 1.02
N ALA A 29 15.11 -5.23 1.59
CA ALA A 29 14.14 -6.01 0.83
C ALA A 29 13.25 -5.16 -0.09
N PHE A 30 13.21 -3.85 0.09
CA PHE A 30 12.27 -2.97 -0.63
C PHE A 30 12.98 -1.81 -1.32
N GLU A 31 12.35 -1.32 -2.39
CA GLU A 31 12.75 -0.08 -3.03
C GLU A 31 11.51 0.73 -3.38
N LEU A 32 11.64 2.05 -3.42
CA LEU A 32 10.54 2.91 -3.82
C LEU A 32 10.44 2.90 -5.34
N ALA A 33 9.30 2.46 -5.87
CA ALA A 33 9.02 2.51 -7.30
C ALA A 33 8.40 3.84 -7.72
N GLY A 34 7.59 4.44 -6.85
CA GLY A 34 6.95 5.71 -7.16
C GLY A 34 6.05 6.18 -6.04
N GLU A 35 5.46 7.35 -6.25
CA GLU A 35 4.53 7.99 -5.32
C GLU A 35 3.31 8.46 -6.06
N ALA A 36 2.14 8.39 -5.40
CA ALA A 36 0.90 8.93 -5.92
C ALA A 36 0.19 9.70 -4.80
N SER A 37 -0.62 10.68 -5.17
CA SER A 37 -1.34 11.50 -4.20
C SER A 37 -2.85 11.27 -4.20
N ASP A 38 -3.35 10.41 -5.08
CA ASP A 38 -4.76 10.04 -5.11
C ASP A 38 -4.95 8.67 -5.77
N GLY A 39 -6.18 8.15 -5.69
CA GLY A 39 -6.47 6.81 -6.21
C GLY A 39 -6.40 6.69 -7.72
N VAL A 40 -6.74 7.74 -8.44
CA VAL A 40 -6.69 7.73 -9.92
C VAL A 40 -5.24 7.61 -10.38
N GLU A 41 -4.36 8.42 -9.79
CA GLU A 41 -2.94 8.36 -10.10
C GLU A 41 -2.34 7.00 -9.71
N ALA A 42 -2.80 6.44 -8.57
CA ALA A 42 -2.32 5.14 -8.13
C ALA A 42 -2.62 4.05 -9.16
N ILE A 43 -3.84 4.02 -9.69
CA ILE A 43 -4.23 3.03 -10.71
C ILE A 43 -3.33 3.15 -11.94
N ARG A 44 -3.11 4.38 -12.39
CA ARG A 44 -2.24 4.63 -13.55
C ARG A 44 -0.81 4.15 -13.30
N LEU A 45 -0.27 4.45 -12.12
CA LEU A 45 1.11 4.08 -11.80
C LEU A 45 1.29 2.58 -11.58
N VAL A 46 0.28 1.88 -11.07
CA VAL A 46 0.35 0.42 -11.00
C VAL A 46 0.50 -0.17 -12.41
N ASP A 47 -0.26 0.35 -13.38
CA ASP A 47 -0.15 -0.12 -14.76
C ASP A 47 1.23 0.19 -15.38
N GLU A 48 1.82 1.31 -15.01
CA GLU A 48 3.11 1.73 -15.59
C GLU A 48 4.31 1.08 -14.90
N LEU A 49 4.27 1.01 -13.57
CA LEU A 49 5.45 0.65 -12.77
C LEU A 49 5.47 -0.80 -12.33
N HIS A 50 4.33 -1.47 -12.35
CA HIS A 50 4.19 -2.87 -11.92
C HIS A 50 4.79 -3.11 -10.51
N PRO A 51 4.38 -2.34 -9.48
CA PRO A 51 4.90 -2.57 -8.14
C PRO A 51 4.43 -3.91 -7.60
N GLU A 52 5.20 -4.48 -6.69
CA GLU A 52 4.76 -5.70 -5.99
C GLU A 52 3.91 -5.38 -4.78
N LEU A 53 4.14 -4.21 -4.16
CA LEU A 53 3.43 -3.76 -2.97
C LEU A 53 2.95 -2.33 -3.18
N VAL A 54 1.71 -2.07 -2.78
CA VAL A 54 1.15 -0.71 -2.74
C VAL A 54 0.76 -0.41 -1.30
N LEU A 55 1.29 0.69 -0.77
CA LEU A 55 0.87 1.22 0.53
C LEU A 55 -0.15 2.31 0.23
N MET A 56 -1.42 2.03 0.52
CA MET A 56 -2.55 2.83 0.05
C MET A 56 -3.28 3.51 1.19
N ASP A 57 -3.26 4.83 1.21
CA ASP A 57 -4.09 5.61 2.14
C ASP A 57 -5.56 5.42 1.80
N ILE A 58 -6.42 5.42 2.81
CA ILE A 58 -7.86 5.27 2.60
C ILE A 58 -8.51 6.59 2.20
N ASN A 59 -8.26 7.67 2.96
CA ASN A 59 -8.95 8.95 2.75
C ASN A 59 -8.15 9.87 1.84
N MET A 60 -8.55 9.93 0.58
CA MET A 60 -7.91 10.78 -0.41
C MET A 60 -8.95 11.48 -1.27
N PRO A 61 -8.60 12.62 -1.89
CA PRO A 61 -9.54 13.29 -2.80
C PRO A 61 -9.76 12.47 -4.06
N GLN A 62 -10.84 12.72 -4.75
CA GLN A 62 -11.28 12.14 -6.00
C GLN A 62 -11.69 10.69 -5.89
N MET A 63 -10.77 9.80 -5.55
CA MET A 63 -11.06 8.38 -5.35
C MET A 63 -10.37 7.90 -4.09
N ASN A 64 -11.14 7.35 -3.15
CA ASN A 64 -10.56 6.85 -1.91
C ASN A 64 -9.76 5.56 -2.15
N GLY A 65 -8.93 5.21 -1.16
CA GLY A 65 -8.02 4.07 -1.31
C GLY A 65 -8.72 2.72 -1.39
N ILE A 66 -9.90 2.59 -0.80
CA ILE A 66 -10.66 1.33 -0.87
C ILE A 66 -11.13 1.06 -2.29
N GLU A 67 -11.68 2.09 -2.96
CA GLU A 67 -12.10 1.94 -4.34
C GLU A 67 -10.91 1.71 -5.28
N ALA A 68 -9.81 2.45 -5.06
CA ALA A 68 -8.59 2.26 -5.85
C ALA A 68 -8.05 0.83 -5.67
N THR A 69 -8.03 0.33 -4.44
CA THR A 69 -7.57 -1.03 -4.15
C THR A 69 -8.44 -2.05 -4.86
N ARG A 70 -9.77 -1.86 -4.83
CA ARG A 70 -10.69 -2.77 -5.50
C ARG A 70 -10.39 -2.87 -7.00
N GLN A 71 -10.15 -1.73 -7.63
CA GLN A 71 -9.84 -1.70 -9.07
C GLN A 71 -8.46 -2.30 -9.36
N ILE A 72 -7.47 -1.98 -8.53
CA ILE A 72 -6.11 -2.49 -8.71
C ILE A 72 -6.08 -4.01 -8.57
N THR A 73 -6.69 -4.55 -7.51
CA THR A 73 -6.66 -5.99 -7.27
C THR A 73 -7.50 -6.77 -8.28
N ALA A 74 -8.53 -6.16 -8.85
CA ALA A 74 -9.30 -6.80 -9.91
C ALA A 74 -8.50 -6.90 -11.21
N ALA A 75 -7.74 -5.85 -11.54
CA ALA A 75 -6.93 -5.81 -12.76
C ALA A 75 -5.58 -6.53 -12.60
N HIS A 76 -5.02 -6.49 -11.39
CA HIS A 76 -3.68 -7.03 -11.10
C HIS A 76 -3.75 -7.85 -9.80
N PRO A 77 -4.31 -9.07 -9.84
CA PRO A 77 -4.46 -9.87 -8.61
C PRO A 77 -3.15 -10.24 -7.93
N GLU A 78 -2.04 -10.14 -8.65
CA GLU A 78 -0.72 -10.42 -8.09
C GLU A 78 -0.16 -9.28 -7.23
N VAL A 79 -0.72 -8.07 -7.35
CA VAL A 79 -0.26 -6.91 -6.58
C VAL A 79 -0.79 -7.00 -5.15
N VAL A 80 0.11 -6.83 -4.18
CA VAL A 80 -0.25 -6.82 -2.77
C VAL A 80 -0.54 -5.40 -2.35
N VAL A 81 -1.70 -5.16 -1.75
CA VAL A 81 -2.08 -3.83 -1.26
C VAL A 81 -2.26 -3.89 0.25
N PHE A 82 -1.57 -3.01 0.97
CA PHE A 82 -1.81 -2.78 2.39
C PHE A 82 -2.50 -1.43 2.52
N LEU A 83 -3.70 -1.42 3.07
CA LEU A 83 -4.41 -0.18 3.34
C LEU A 83 -3.86 0.47 4.61
N CYS A 84 -3.59 1.76 4.54
CA CYS A 84 -3.01 2.52 5.63
C CYS A 84 -3.98 3.62 6.04
N SER A 85 -4.24 3.76 7.34
CA SER A 85 -5.14 4.81 7.81
C SER A 85 -4.82 5.16 9.25
N THR A 86 -5.43 6.26 9.72
CA THR A 86 -5.39 6.62 11.13
C THR A 86 -6.49 5.92 11.93
N TYR A 87 -7.38 5.20 11.26
CA TYR A 87 -8.44 4.46 11.94
C TYR A 87 -7.87 3.22 12.63
N ASP A 88 -8.45 2.87 13.77
CA ASP A 88 -8.25 1.55 14.34
C ASP A 88 -8.98 0.51 13.49
N SER A 89 -8.55 -0.75 13.59
CA SER A 89 -9.16 -1.82 12.79
C SER A 89 -10.67 -1.94 13.01
N ALA A 90 -11.15 -1.62 14.21
CA ALA A 90 -12.58 -1.66 14.52
C ALA A 90 -13.37 -0.56 13.82
N ASP A 91 -12.71 0.51 13.41
CA ASP A 91 -13.35 1.67 12.79
C ASP A 91 -13.17 1.73 11.27
N LEU A 92 -12.59 0.69 10.69
CA LEU A 92 -12.42 0.63 9.22
C LEU A 92 -13.78 0.53 8.53
N PRO A 93 -13.94 1.21 7.38
CA PRO A 93 -15.15 1.03 6.58
C PRO A 93 -15.37 -0.43 6.21
N ARG A 94 -16.64 -0.84 6.13
CA ARG A 94 -16.98 -2.24 5.86
C ARG A 94 -16.44 -2.76 4.54
N ASP A 95 -16.42 -1.90 3.52
CA ASP A 95 -15.95 -2.30 2.21
C ASP A 95 -14.43 -2.49 2.12
N ALA A 96 -13.69 -2.07 3.15
CA ALA A 96 -12.24 -2.30 3.20
C ALA A 96 -11.92 -3.80 3.12
N ALA A 97 -12.68 -4.63 3.83
CA ALA A 97 -12.44 -6.07 3.85
C ALA A 97 -12.67 -6.73 2.49
N ALA A 98 -13.59 -6.17 1.69
CA ALA A 98 -13.93 -6.72 0.37
C ALA A 98 -13.10 -6.10 -0.75
N SER A 99 -12.18 -5.19 -0.44
CA SER A 99 -11.42 -4.46 -1.45
C SER A 99 -10.33 -5.28 -2.13
N GLY A 100 -9.91 -6.36 -1.51
CA GLY A 100 -8.77 -7.15 -1.97
C GLY A 100 -7.47 -6.80 -1.27
N ALA A 101 -7.48 -5.84 -0.34
CA ALA A 101 -6.31 -5.53 0.47
C ALA A 101 -5.93 -6.75 1.32
N ARG A 102 -4.64 -6.98 1.47
CA ARG A 102 -4.13 -8.12 2.24
C ARG A 102 -3.88 -7.80 3.69
N ALA A 103 -3.74 -6.52 4.04
CA ALA A 103 -3.52 -6.11 5.42
C ALA A 103 -3.94 -4.66 5.59
N TYR A 104 -4.10 -4.28 6.86
CA TYR A 104 -4.44 -2.92 7.26
C TYR A 104 -3.36 -2.43 8.21
N VAL A 105 -2.85 -1.23 7.96
CA VAL A 105 -1.78 -0.64 8.76
C VAL A 105 -2.29 0.65 9.40
N ASN A 106 -2.14 0.76 10.71
CA ASN A 106 -2.37 2.04 11.38
C ASN A 106 -1.14 2.91 11.14
N LYS A 107 -1.33 4.10 10.59
CA LYS A 107 -0.23 5.00 10.24
C LYS A 107 0.65 5.35 11.43
N GLU A 108 0.06 5.41 12.63
CA GLU A 108 0.81 5.73 13.85
C GLU A 108 1.74 4.60 14.27
N GLN A 109 1.47 3.38 13.80
CA GLN A 109 2.29 2.20 14.11
C GLN A 109 3.18 1.79 12.96
N PHE A 110 3.16 2.55 11.85
CA PHE A 110 3.95 2.22 10.69
C PHE A 110 5.45 2.37 10.99
N GLY A 111 6.22 1.38 10.59
CA GLY A 111 7.67 1.39 10.76
C GLY A 111 8.30 0.21 10.06
N ALA A 112 9.63 0.14 10.11
CA ALA A 112 10.38 -0.89 9.39
C ALA A 112 9.99 -2.31 9.84
N ALA A 113 9.91 -2.53 11.16
CA ALA A 113 9.57 -3.85 11.68
C ALA A 113 8.14 -4.26 11.31
N THR A 114 7.20 -3.32 11.40
CA THR A 114 5.81 -3.58 11.04
C THR A 114 5.68 -3.94 9.58
N LEU A 115 6.32 -3.17 8.70
CA LEU A 115 6.26 -3.44 7.27
C LEU A 115 6.87 -4.78 6.92
N GLN A 116 8.04 -5.09 7.45
CA GLN A 116 8.71 -6.36 7.16
C GLN A 116 7.88 -7.54 7.65
N GLN A 117 7.31 -7.43 8.85
CA GLN A 117 6.47 -8.49 9.40
C GLN A 117 5.23 -8.73 8.54
N LEU A 118 4.53 -7.66 8.15
CA LEU A 118 3.34 -7.80 7.32
C LEU A 118 3.66 -8.38 5.95
N TRP A 119 4.76 -7.96 5.36
CA TRP A 119 5.20 -8.51 4.09
C TRP A 119 5.47 -10.02 4.21
N ASP A 120 6.18 -10.43 5.25
CA ASP A 120 6.50 -11.84 5.46
C ASP A 120 5.23 -12.68 5.67
N GLU A 121 4.23 -12.13 6.34
CA GLU A 121 2.97 -12.84 6.60
C GLU A 121 2.07 -12.92 5.37
N HIS A 122 2.01 -11.86 4.57
CA HIS A 122 1.00 -11.72 3.53
C HIS A 122 1.49 -11.96 2.11
N SER A 123 2.77 -11.75 1.83
CA SER A 123 3.29 -11.99 0.49
C SER A 123 3.30 -13.47 0.14
N ALA A 124 3.61 -14.32 1.11
CA ALA A 124 3.67 -15.77 0.90
C ALA A 124 2.29 -16.38 0.59
N GLN A 125 1.22 -15.72 1.01
CA GLN A 125 -0.14 -16.22 0.80
C GLN A 125 -0.59 -16.11 -0.64
N GLY A 126 0.10 -15.34 -1.46
CA GLY A 126 -0.20 -15.22 -2.87
C GLY A 126 0.48 -16.25 -3.75
N ALA A 127 1.31 -17.07 -3.16
CA ALA A 127 2.10 -18.04 -3.90
C ALA A 127 1.28 -19.26 -4.35
#